data_b7809ccbca7b2f23ce04a46cd0723f07
#
_entry.id   b7809ccbca7b2f23ce04a46cd0723f07
#
_cell.length_a   1.000
_cell.length_b   1.000
_cell.length_c   1.000
_cell.angle_alpha   90.00
_cell.angle_beta   90.00
_cell.angle_gamma   90.00
#
_symmetry.space_group_name_H-M   'P 1'
#
loop_
_entity.id
_entity.type
_entity.pdbx_description
1 polymer ?
#
loop_
_entity_poly.entity_id
_entity_poly.type
_entity_poly.pdbx_seq_one_letter_code
_entity_poly.pdbx_strand_id
1 'polypeptide(L)'
;FQHLDAALGFTEKQRHFPYPMNPAGFDQALVDAGGLDLQLLGIGFNGHIAFNEPQSKKEISVEDFAALPTRVIDLKPLTIATNARLTAGGDERLVPHQAVTMGMKPILAARKLLLLACFPEQAAPLKEIRTGRVTPELPASYLLQHADAEIVYTADTITLEK
;
A
#
# COMPACT_ATOMS: atom_id res chain seq x y z
N PHE A 1 -9.09 -17.70 3.91
CA PHE A 1 -10.32 -18.27 4.49
C PHE A 1 -10.08 -19.57 5.27
N GLN A 2 -9.11 -20.40 4.91
CA GLN A 2 -8.85 -21.69 5.58
C GLN A 2 -8.62 -21.59 7.10
N HIS A 3 -8.21 -20.40 7.59
CA HIS A 3 -7.96 -20.11 9.00
C HIS A 3 -9.07 -19.31 9.69
N LEU A 4 -10.17 -19.00 8.97
CA LEU A 4 -11.30 -18.32 9.55
C LEU A 4 -12.30 -19.34 10.09
N ASP A 5 -12.90 -19.01 11.23
CA ASP A 5 -13.99 -19.82 11.79
C ASP A 5 -15.17 -19.88 10.80
N ALA A 6 -15.63 -21.08 10.49
CA ALA A 6 -16.77 -21.30 9.60
C ALA A 6 -18.05 -20.61 10.11
N ALA A 7 -18.19 -20.42 11.44
CA ALA A 7 -19.31 -19.71 12.06
C ALA A 7 -19.39 -18.22 11.65
N LEU A 8 -18.28 -17.64 11.14
CA LEU A 8 -18.28 -16.26 10.61
C LEU A 8 -18.98 -16.13 9.26
N GLY A 9 -19.32 -17.26 8.62
CA GLY A 9 -20.11 -17.28 7.38
C GLY A 9 -19.42 -16.69 6.14
N PHE A 10 -18.08 -16.55 6.15
CA PHE A 10 -17.34 -16.05 4.99
C PHE A 10 -17.41 -17.03 3.82
N THR A 11 -17.65 -16.50 2.64
CA THR A 11 -17.71 -17.24 1.38
C THR A 11 -16.73 -16.66 0.34
N GLU A 12 -16.38 -17.46 -0.67
CA GLU A 12 -15.54 -17.01 -1.79
C GLU A 12 -16.11 -15.77 -2.52
N LYS A 13 -17.42 -15.58 -2.50
CA LYS A 13 -18.10 -14.43 -3.13
C LYS A 13 -17.77 -13.08 -2.47
N GLN A 14 -17.27 -13.11 -1.22
CA GLN A 14 -16.87 -11.91 -0.46
C GLN A 14 -15.41 -11.56 -0.65
N ARG A 15 -14.69 -12.33 -1.48
CA ARG A 15 -13.28 -12.11 -1.76
C ARG A 15 -13.10 -11.48 -3.14
N HIS A 16 -12.61 -10.25 -3.17
CA HIS A 16 -12.43 -9.48 -4.39
C HIS A 16 -10.95 -9.13 -4.57
N PHE A 17 -10.46 -9.29 -5.79
CA PHE A 17 -9.10 -8.94 -6.20
C PHE A 17 -9.15 -8.11 -7.48
N PRO A 18 -8.27 -7.12 -7.63
CA PRO A 18 -8.13 -6.46 -8.93
C PRO A 18 -7.50 -7.44 -9.94
N TYR A 19 -8.03 -7.44 -11.15
CA TYR A 19 -7.52 -8.25 -12.25
C TYR A 19 -6.75 -7.38 -13.25
N PRO A 20 -5.60 -7.85 -13.79
CA PRO A 20 -4.77 -7.06 -14.70
C PRO A 20 -5.49 -6.68 -16.00
N MET A 21 -6.47 -7.48 -16.44
CA MET A 21 -7.25 -7.19 -17.64
C MET A 21 -8.35 -6.13 -17.44
N ASN A 22 -8.73 -5.86 -16.19
CA ASN A 22 -9.75 -4.86 -15.87
C ASN A 22 -9.53 -4.25 -14.48
N PRO A 23 -8.45 -3.48 -14.26
CA PRO A 23 -8.21 -2.84 -12.96
C PRO A 23 -9.30 -1.81 -12.60
N ALA A 24 -9.82 -1.08 -13.59
CA ALA A 24 -10.89 -0.09 -13.38
C ALA A 24 -12.19 -0.70 -12.88
N GLY A 25 -12.51 -1.95 -13.26
CA GLY A 25 -13.67 -2.67 -12.74
C GLY A 25 -13.59 -2.94 -11.24
N PHE A 26 -12.38 -3.05 -10.68
CA PHE A 26 -12.20 -3.17 -9.25
C PHE A 26 -12.55 -1.86 -8.53
N ASP A 27 -12.09 -0.72 -9.04
CA ASP A 27 -12.41 0.61 -8.47
C ASP A 27 -13.93 0.88 -8.54
N GLN A 28 -14.57 0.49 -9.65
CA GLN A 28 -16.03 0.62 -9.78
C GLN A 28 -16.76 -0.27 -8.78
N ALA A 29 -16.32 -1.52 -8.59
CA ALA A 29 -16.93 -2.43 -7.61
C ALA A 29 -16.80 -1.90 -6.17
N LEU A 30 -15.70 -1.22 -5.83
CA LEU A 30 -15.56 -0.54 -4.53
C LEU A 30 -16.57 0.60 -4.38
N VAL A 31 -16.77 1.39 -5.42
CA VAL A 31 -17.78 2.47 -5.42
C VAL A 31 -19.19 1.90 -5.25
N ASP A 32 -19.53 0.86 -6.01
CA ASP A 32 -20.86 0.21 -5.98
C ASP A 32 -21.14 -0.44 -4.60
N ALA A 33 -20.09 -0.89 -3.90
CA ALA A 33 -20.18 -1.42 -2.54
C ALA A 33 -20.27 -0.33 -1.45
N GLY A 34 -20.19 0.96 -1.82
CA GLY A 34 -20.21 2.09 -0.88
C GLY A 34 -18.85 2.44 -0.27
N GLY A 35 -17.75 2.00 -0.88
CA GLY A 35 -16.37 2.26 -0.45
C GLY A 35 -15.84 1.29 0.59
N LEU A 36 -14.64 1.56 1.10
CA LEU A 36 -13.98 0.78 2.15
C LEU A 36 -14.21 1.42 3.52
N ASP A 37 -14.62 0.64 4.50
CA ASP A 37 -14.67 1.08 5.90
C ASP A 37 -13.26 1.18 6.51
N LEU A 38 -12.41 0.21 6.19
CA LEU A 38 -11.03 0.14 6.64
C LEU A 38 -10.12 -0.29 5.49
N GLN A 39 -9.05 0.49 5.28
CA GLN A 39 -7.91 0.07 4.45
C GLN A 39 -6.72 -0.26 5.35
N LEU A 40 -6.37 -1.54 5.42
CA LEU A 40 -5.15 -1.99 6.07
C LEU A 40 -3.98 -1.89 5.10
N LEU A 41 -2.88 -1.27 5.55
CA LEU A 41 -1.69 -0.97 4.75
C LEU A 41 -0.42 -1.48 5.43
N GLY A 42 0.55 -1.89 4.62
CA GLY A 42 1.97 -1.92 5.01
C GLY A 42 2.71 -0.75 4.39
N ILE A 43 3.96 -0.56 4.78
CA ILE A 43 4.88 0.41 4.18
C ILE A 43 6.12 -0.30 3.65
N GLY A 44 6.46 -0.05 2.39
CA GLY A 44 7.71 -0.54 1.82
C GLY A 44 8.94 0.18 2.36
N PHE A 45 10.13 -0.38 2.17
CA PHE A 45 11.38 0.22 2.67
C PHE A 45 11.73 1.54 1.99
N ASN A 46 11.17 1.79 0.80
CA ASN A 46 11.25 3.07 0.08
C ASN A 46 10.03 3.98 0.31
N GLY A 47 9.13 3.62 1.21
CA GLY A 47 7.94 4.40 1.56
C GLY A 47 6.73 4.21 0.66
N HIS A 48 6.72 3.21 -0.25
CA HIS A 48 5.50 2.89 -1.00
C HIS A 48 4.40 2.33 -0.10
N ILE A 49 3.15 2.51 -0.50
CA ILE A 49 1.97 1.85 0.07
C ILE A 49 1.22 1.09 -1.03
N ALA A 50 0.73 -0.12 -0.73
CA ALA A 50 0.42 -1.13 -1.74
C ALA A 50 1.65 -1.29 -2.65
N PHE A 51 1.54 -1.16 -3.96
CA PHE A 51 2.70 -1.00 -4.86
C PHE A 51 2.68 0.35 -5.57
N ASN A 52 2.17 1.41 -4.91
CA ASN A 52 2.33 2.78 -5.40
C ASN A 52 3.75 3.24 -5.06
N GLU A 53 4.66 3.00 -6.00
CA GLU A 53 6.10 3.27 -5.87
C GLU A 53 6.39 4.78 -5.88
N PRO A 54 7.46 5.24 -5.19
CA PRO A 54 7.91 6.62 -5.25
C PRO A 54 8.13 7.13 -6.69
N GLN A 55 7.61 8.32 -6.98
CA GLN A 55 7.77 9.01 -8.25
C GLN A 55 8.33 10.42 -8.02
N SER A 56 9.10 10.92 -8.99
CA SER A 56 9.64 12.27 -8.91
C SER A 56 8.53 13.32 -9.05
N LYS A 57 8.60 14.39 -8.24
CA LYS A 57 7.72 15.58 -8.41
C LYS A 57 7.86 16.26 -9.77
N LYS A 58 8.92 15.96 -10.53
CA LYS A 58 9.08 16.45 -11.91
C LYS A 58 8.23 15.65 -12.89
N GLU A 59 7.83 14.43 -12.52
CA GLU A 59 7.08 13.51 -13.38
C GLU A 59 5.58 13.54 -13.06
N ILE A 60 5.22 13.76 -11.79
CA ILE A 60 3.82 13.75 -11.35
C ILE A 60 3.59 14.76 -10.22
N SER A 61 2.49 15.48 -10.27
CA SER A 61 2.06 16.38 -9.19
C SER A 61 1.57 15.61 -7.96
N VAL A 62 1.46 16.29 -6.81
CA VAL A 62 0.90 15.71 -5.59
C VAL A 62 -0.55 15.29 -5.81
N GLU A 63 -1.32 16.12 -6.51
CA GLU A 63 -2.74 15.92 -6.80
C GLU A 63 -2.96 14.77 -7.77
N ASP A 64 -2.16 14.69 -8.84
CA ASP A 64 -2.27 13.61 -9.83
C ASP A 64 -1.85 12.26 -9.23
N PHE A 65 -0.83 12.25 -8.36
CA PHE A 65 -0.44 11.03 -7.65
C PHE A 65 -1.55 10.53 -6.71
N ALA A 66 -2.20 11.44 -5.98
CA ALA A 66 -3.36 11.11 -5.13
C ALA A 66 -4.53 10.56 -5.94
N ALA A 67 -4.68 11.00 -7.20
CA ALA A 67 -5.76 10.60 -8.10
C ALA A 67 -5.52 9.27 -8.85
N LEU A 68 -4.35 8.63 -8.68
CA LEU A 68 -4.01 7.39 -9.39
C LEU A 68 -5.03 6.28 -9.09
N PRO A 69 -5.63 5.66 -10.13
CA PRO A 69 -6.55 4.53 -9.98
C PRO A 69 -5.80 3.21 -9.78
N THR A 70 -6.54 2.15 -9.50
CA THR A 70 -6.03 0.78 -9.56
C THR A 70 -5.51 0.47 -10.96
N ARG A 71 -4.30 -0.10 -11.04
CA ARG A 71 -3.59 -0.27 -12.31
C ARG A 71 -2.53 -1.36 -12.24
N VAL A 72 -2.08 -1.81 -13.41
CA VAL A 72 -0.86 -2.61 -13.56
C VAL A 72 0.35 -1.68 -13.48
N ILE A 73 1.38 -2.08 -12.75
CA ILE A 73 2.64 -1.34 -12.60
C ILE A 73 3.84 -2.27 -12.74
N ASP A 74 4.98 -1.69 -13.10
CA ASP A 74 6.28 -2.36 -13.00
C ASP A 74 6.85 -2.14 -11.59
N LEU A 75 7.31 -3.23 -10.95
CA LEU A 75 7.92 -3.16 -9.62
C LEU A 75 9.33 -2.57 -9.72
N LYS A 76 9.70 -1.73 -8.75
CA LYS A 76 11.07 -1.21 -8.63
C LYS A 76 12.05 -2.33 -8.22
N PRO A 77 13.34 -2.25 -8.61
CA PRO A 77 14.33 -3.26 -8.24
C PRO A 77 14.42 -3.53 -6.74
N LEU A 78 14.34 -2.49 -5.90
CA LEU A 78 14.33 -2.63 -4.45
C LEU A 78 13.14 -3.45 -3.96
N THR A 79 11.96 -3.26 -4.55
CA THR A 79 10.75 -4.00 -4.20
C THR A 79 10.87 -5.46 -4.61
N ILE A 80 11.44 -5.75 -5.79
CA ILE A 80 11.71 -7.12 -6.26
C ILE A 80 12.70 -7.83 -5.31
N ALA A 81 13.84 -7.19 -5.02
CA ALA A 81 14.86 -7.76 -4.13
C ALA A 81 14.33 -8.00 -2.70
N THR A 82 13.50 -7.06 -2.18
CA THR A 82 12.88 -7.20 -0.86
C THR A 82 11.91 -8.38 -0.83
N ASN A 83 11.03 -8.51 -1.83
CA ASN A 83 10.11 -9.64 -1.90
C ASN A 83 10.84 -10.95 -2.10
N ALA A 84 11.91 -11.01 -2.91
CA ALA A 84 12.74 -12.19 -3.05
C ALA A 84 13.29 -12.65 -1.69
N ARG A 85 13.86 -11.72 -0.91
CA ARG A 85 14.39 -12.00 0.43
C ARG A 85 13.33 -12.51 1.39
N LEU A 86 12.15 -11.90 1.40
CA LEU A 86 11.12 -12.18 2.41
C LEU A 86 10.23 -13.38 2.06
N THR A 87 10.01 -13.65 0.77
CA THR A 87 8.98 -14.61 0.35
C THR A 87 9.45 -15.67 -0.65
N ALA A 88 10.61 -15.47 -1.30
CA ALA A 88 11.10 -16.35 -2.37
C ALA A 88 12.50 -16.93 -2.10
N GLY A 89 12.92 -17.03 -0.83
CA GLY A 89 14.21 -17.60 -0.45
C GLY A 89 15.43 -16.86 -1.02
N GLY A 90 15.29 -15.61 -1.43
CA GLY A 90 16.34 -14.79 -2.03
C GLY A 90 16.41 -14.87 -3.56
N ASP A 91 15.57 -15.65 -4.22
CA ASP A 91 15.58 -15.79 -5.68
C ASP A 91 14.65 -14.78 -6.36
N GLU A 92 15.22 -13.71 -6.95
CA GLU A 92 14.48 -12.67 -7.65
C GLU A 92 13.73 -13.19 -8.89
N ARG A 93 14.15 -14.31 -9.48
CA ARG A 93 13.49 -14.93 -10.65
C ARG A 93 12.09 -15.46 -10.31
N LEU A 94 11.83 -15.71 -9.03
CA LEU A 94 10.52 -16.17 -8.54
C LEU A 94 9.57 -14.99 -8.21
N VAL A 95 10.06 -13.75 -8.27
CA VAL A 95 9.25 -12.56 -8.00
C VAL A 95 8.74 -11.99 -9.33
N PRO A 96 7.43 -11.80 -9.50
CA PRO A 96 6.89 -11.13 -10.68
C PRO A 96 7.48 -9.71 -10.82
N HIS A 97 7.75 -9.30 -12.06
CA HIS A 97 8.23 -7.95 -12.35
C HIS A 97 7.09 -6.92 -12.42
N GLN A 98 5.84 -7.38 -12.52
CA GLN A 98 4.64 -6.55 -12.56
C GLN A 98 3.65 -6.96 -11.48
N ALA A 99 2.85 -6.01 -11.03
CA ALA A 99 1.76 -6.24 -10.10
C ALA A 99 0.53 -5.41 -10.49
N VAL A 100 -0.65 -5.88 -10.07
CA VAL A 100 -1.82 -5.01 -10.02
C VAL A 100 -1.84 -4.37 -8.64
N THR A 101 -1.89 -3.06 -8.59
CA THR A 101 -1.94 -2.32 -7.33
C THR A 101 -3.24 -1.53 -7.21
N MET A 102 -3.86 -1.58 -6.03
CA MET A 102 -4.86 -0.59 -5.67
C MET A 102 -4.22 0.80 -5.75
N GLY A 103 -4.87 1.72 -6.45
CA GLY A 103 -4.36 3.07 -6.64
C GLY A 103 -4.45 3.93 -5.38
N MET A 104 -3.80 5.09 -5.41
CA MET A 104 -3.87 6.05 -4.31
C MET A 104 -5.31 6.56 -4.10
N LYS A 105 -6.05 6.80 -5.20
CA LYS A 105 -7.43 7.29 -5.13
C LYS A 105 -8.36 6.38 -4.30
N PRO A 106 -8.53 5.08 -4.59
CA PRO A 106 -9.36 4.21 -3.77
C PRO A 106 -8.82 3.99 -2.36
N ILE A 107 -7.48 3.99 -2.16
CA ILE A 107 -6.88 3.91 -0.82
C ILE A 107 -7.31 5.12 0.01
N LEU A 108 -7.09 6.33 -0.49
CA LEU A 108 -7.39 7.58 0.22
C LEU A 108 -8.90 7.84 0.38
N ALA A 109 -9.74 7.17 -0.38
CA ALA A 109 -11.20 7.23 -0.26
C ALA A 109 -11.76 6.31 0.84
N ALA A 110 -10.97 5.45 1.46
CA ALA A 110 -11.42 4.63 2.59
C ALA A 110 -11.84 5.51 3.78
N ARG A 111 -12.77 5.03 4.63
CA ARG A 111 -13.19 5.78 5.81
C ARG A 111 -12.10 5.85 6.87
N LYS A 112 -11.32 4.77 7.02
CA LYS A 112 -10.17 4.69 7.92
C LYS A 112 -8.97 4.05 7.22
N LEU A 113 -7.78 4.61 7.46
CA LEU A 113 -6.50 4.02 7.07
C LEU A 113 -5.76 3.53 8.30
N LEU A 114 -5.28 2.28 8.25
CA LEU A 114 -4.42 1.71 9.29
C LEU A 114 -3.14 1.17 8.64
N LEU A 115 -2.02 1.84 8.87
CA LEU A 115 -0.71 1.41 8.39
C LEU A 115 0.04 0.69 9.50
N LEU A 116 0.52 -0.53 9.20
CA LEU A 116 1.31 -1.35 10.10
C LEU A 116 2.76 -1.46 9.62
N ALA A 117 3.72 -1.33 10.56
CA ALA A 117 5.14 -1.46 10.29
C ALA A 117 5.84 -2.27 11.38
N CYS A 118 6.74 -3.21 10.99
CA CYS A 118 7.42 -4.08 11.96
C CYS A 118 8.91 -4.35 11.61
N PHE A 119 9.40 -3.89 10.45
CA PHE A 119 10.79 -4.09 10.04
C PHE A 119 11.65 -2.87 10.35
N PRO A 120 12.90 -3.04 10.83
CA PRO A 120 13.82 -1.93 11.11
C PRO A 120 14.02 -0.98 9.93
N GLU A 121 14.05 -1.50 8.70
CA GLU A 121 14.22 -0.73 7.47
C GLU A 121 13.08 0.26 7.20
N GLN A 122 11.92 0.06 7.82
CA GLN A 122 10.77 0.98 7.73
C GLN A 122 10.95 2.23 8.59
N ALA A 123 11.98 2.28 9.45
CA ALA A 123 12.27 3.47 10.27
C ALA A 123 12.55 4.71 9.40
N ALA A 124 13.27 4.56 8.29
CA ALA A 124 13.62 5.69 7.43
C ALA A 124 12.38 6.38 6.81
N PRO A 125 11.48 5.68 6.10
CA PRO A 125 10.27 6.32 5.57
C PRO A 125 9.32 6.81 6.68
N LEU A 126 9.24 6.15 7.84
CA LEU A 126 8.44 6.64 8.96
C LEU A 126 8.98 7.94 9.56
N LYS A 127 10.31 8.10 9.65
CA LYS A 127 10.95 9.36 10.06
C LYS A 127 10.64 10.49 9.07
N GLU A 128 10.70 10.19 7.77
CA GLU A 128 10.40 11.17 6.72
C GLU A 128 8.93 11.63 6.77
N ILE A 129 7.95 10.74 7.03
CA ILE A 129 6.54 11.11 7.22
C ILE A 129 6.41 12.16 8.35
N ARG A 130 7.19 12.06 9.42
CA ARG A 130 7.14 13.01 10.55
C ARG A 130 7.55 14.45 10.18
N THR A 131 8.18 14.65 9.03
CA THR A 131 8.49 16.01 8.52
C THR A 131 7.21 16.80 8.15
N GLY A 132 6.08 16.13 8.03
CA GLY A 132 4.79 16.74 7.69
C GLY A 132 4.63 17.04 6.19
N ARG A 133 5.60 16.66 5.36
CA ARG A 133 5.58 16.97 3.92
C ARG A 133 4.94 15.84 3.13
N VAL A 134 3.88 16.15 2.40
CA VAL A 134 3.23 15.23 1.45
C VAL A 134 3.91 15.31 0.08
N THR A 135 4.29 14.15 -0.47
CA THR A 135 5.05 14.10 -1.72
C THR A 135 4.91 12.75 -2.42
N PRO A 136 4.83 12.70 -3.76
CA PRO A 136 4.88 11.44 -4.52
C PRO A 136 6.21 10.69 -4.37
N GLU A 137 7.27 11.36 -3.91
CA GLU A 137 8.56 10.73 -3.58
C GLU A 137 8.49 9.89 -2.30
N LEU A 138 7.44 10.07 -1.49
CA LEU A 138 7.13 9.27 -0.30
C LEU A 138 5.62 8.96 -0.26
N PRO A 139 5.12 7.95 -0.98
CA PRO A 139 3.69 7.66 -1.08
C PRO A 139 2.97 7.53 0.26
N ALA A 140 3.62 6.95 1.27
CA ALA A 140 3.04 6.85 2.62
C ALA A 140 2.79 8.21 3.29
N SER A 141 3.40 9.30 2.82
CA SER A 141 3.17 10.66 3.34
C SER A 141 1.73 11.16 3.10
N TYR A 142 1.03 10.58 2.13
CA TYR A 142 -0.37 10.96 1.84
C TYR A 142 -1.34 10.61 2.98
N LEU A 143 -0.96 9.71 3.90
CA LEU A 143 -1.73 9.45 5.11
C LEU A 143 -1.90 10.71 5.97
N LEU A 144 -0.96 11.68 5.88
CA LEU A 144 -1.03 12.97 6.61
C LEU A 144 -2.22 13.84 6.19
N GLN A 145 -2.77 13.64 5.00
CA GLN A 145 -3.93 14.37 4.48
C GLN A 145 -5.26 13.67 4.76
N HIS A 146 -5.22 12.43 5.28
CA HIS A 146 -6.44 11.66 5.54
C HIS A 146 -7.02 12.01 6.91
N ALA A 147 -8.34 12.16 6.99
CA ALA A 147 -9.01 12.60 8.22
C ALA A 147 -8.94 11.56 9.37
N ASP A 148 -8.87 10.27 9.04
CA ASP A 148 -8.77 9.15 10.00
C ASP A 148 -7.70 8.16 9.53
N ALA A 149 -6.43 8.52 9.75
CA ALA A 149 -5.28 7.67 9.46
C ALA A 149 -4.48 7.39 10.73
N GLU A 150 -4.13 6.14 10.91
CA GLU A 150 -3.35 5.64 12.04
C GLU A 150 -2.11 4.90 11.55
N ILE A 151 -0.96 5.17 12.18
CA ILE A 151 0.30 4.45 11.92
C ILE A 151 0.70 3.73 13.20
N VAL A 152 0.75 2.40 13.13
CA VAL A 152 1.16 1.53 14.23
C VAL A 152 2.46 0.83 13.84
N TYR A 153 3.45 0.87 14.73
CA TYR A 153 4.73 0.20 14.50
C TYR A 153 5.24 -0.52 15.75
N THR A 154 6.07 -1.54 15.55
CA THR A 154 6.68 -2.31 16.63
C THR A 154 7.88 -1.55 17.20
N ALA A 155 7.77 -1.01 18.41
CA ALA A 155 8.82 -0.21 19.05
C ALA A 155 10.11 -1.01 19.35
N ASP A 156 10.01 -2.33 19.46
CA ASP A 156 11.17 -3.21 19.69
C ASP A 156 12.09 -3.31 18.48
N THR A 157 11.55 -3.08 17.27
CA THR A 157 12.29 -3.21 16.01
C THR A 157 12.51 -1.88 15.31
N ILE A 158 11.64 -0.89 15.53
CA ILE A 158 11.66 0.41 14.86
C ILE A 158 11.92 1.50 15.89
N THR A 159 13.06 2.17 15.77
CA THR A 159 13.42 3.33 16.61
C THR A 159 13.18 4.61 15.81
N LEU A 160 12.22 5.41 16.27
CA LEU A 160 11.98 6.77 15.77
C LEU A 160 12.52 7.76 16.80
N GLU A 161 13.85 7.97 16.80
CA GLU A 161 14.44 9.00 17.65
C GLU A 161 13.89 10.39 17.27
N LYS A 162 13.86 11.27 18.30
CA LYS A 162 13.35 12.64 18.17
C LYS A 162 14.23 13.51 17.31
#